data_afe583f8b7b7b91a33294aa9e0876d30
#
_entry.id   afe583f8b7b7b91a33294aa9e0876d30
#
_cell.length_a   1.000
_cell.length_b   1.000
_cell.length_c   1.000
_cell.angle_alpha   90.00
_cell.angle_beta   90.00
_cell.angle_gamma   90.00
#
_symmetry.space_group_name_H-M   'P 1'
#
loop_
_entity.id
_entity.type
_entity.pdbx_description
1 polymer ?
#
loop_
_entity_poly.entity_id
_entity_poly.type
_entity_poly.pdbx_seq_one_letter_code
_entity_poly.pdbx_strand_id
1 'polypeptide(L)'
;MVQVRGAAQGPPEPGAAGPGVIGDGDGAQAAAGGPGDGAQAAPGGPGDAAQSSSGGAAAPAEAPRGEARYYEQSFRLVLWRHGQTRWNVEGRFQGQSDIPLDEVGERQAERAARLLAGLRPAAIVSSDLGRAMATAAPLARLTGLTVTTDKDLRERYGGLWEGLTDSEIRTRYPDEHAVWLPPAGESSAAVADRAGAALERIAAGMAPGTLVVVVSHGAAIRLAAARLLGFPEDLWGAVGPLANCAWSILGRRRSRWRLLEHNAGTLPEPVLSDDR
;
A
#
# COMPACT_ATOMS: atom_id res chain seq x y z
N MET A 1 10.27 35.44 50.76
CA MET A 1 9.69 34.48 51.72
C MET A 1 8.20 34.41 51.49
N VAL A 2 7.70 33.47 50.68
CA VAL A 2 6.37 32.84 50.77
C VAL A 2 6.44 31.57 49.97
N GLN A 3 6.41 30.41 50.62
CA GLN A 3 6.24 29.09 50.06
C GLN A 3 4.75 28.87 49.73
N VAL A 4 4.44 28.32 48.57
CA VAL A 4 3.19 27.60 48.37
C VAL A 4 3.52 26.24 47.72
N ARG A 5 3.29 25.20 48.50
CA ARG A 5 3.25 23.80 48.07
C ARG A 5 1.91 23.56 47.42
N GLY A 6 1.89 22.94 46.24
CA GLY A 6 0.73 22.39 45.56
C GLY A 6 1.00 20.96 45.15
N ALA A 7 0.26 20.01 45.72
CA ALA A 7 0.38 18.58 45.54
C ALA A 7 -0.11 18.13 44.19
N ALA A 8 0.62 17.21 43.57
CA ALA A 8 0.23 16.48 42.38
C ALA A 8 -0.84 15.41 42.74
N GLN A 9 -1.97 15.41 42.04
CA GLN A 9 -2.93 14.32 42.06
C GLN A 9 -2.73 13.50 40.77
N GLY A 10 -2.48 12.21 40.95
CA GLY A 10 -2.39 11.23 39.86
C GLY A 10 -3.76 10.88 39.31
N PRO A 11 -3.81 10.27 38.08
CA PRO A 11 -5.06 9.91 37.42
C PRO A 11 -5.74 8.71 38.10
N PRO A 12 -7.09 8.57 37.97
CA PRO A 12 -7.82 7.48 38.59
C PRO A 12 -7.70 6.17 37.78
N GLU A 13 -7.66 5.06 38.52
CA GLU A 13 -7.69 3.69 37.99
C GLU A 13 -9.07 3.30 37.42
N PRO A 14 -9.13 2.40 36.43
CA PRO A 14 -10.41 1.94 35.88
C PRO A 14 -11.04 0.84 36.74
N GLY A 15 -12.27 1.08 37.17
CA GLY A 15 -13.12 0.15 37.92
C GLY A 15 -13.59 -1.02 37.05
N ALA A 16 -13.53 -2.20 37.66
CA ALA A 16 -14.07 -3.46 37.15
C ALA A 16 -15.61 -3.44 37.18
N ALA A 17 -16.26 -3.86 36.10
CA ALA A 17 -17.65 -4.26 36.06
C ALA A 17 -17.76 -5.67 35.46
N GLY A 18 -18.37 -6.55 36.24
CA GLY A 18 -18.58 -7.96 35.96
C GLY A 18 -19.80 -8.26 35.08
N PRO A 19 -20.20 -9.55 34.91
CA PRO A 19 -20.85 -10.06 33.74
C PRO A 19 -22.39 -10.06 33.83
N GLY A 20 -23.06 -9.82 32.69
CA GLY A 20 -24.53 -9.99 32.52
C GLY A 20 -24.81 -10.79 31.25
N VAL A 21 -25.11 -12.00 31.41
CA VAL A 21 -26.30 -12.85 31.18
C VAL A 21 -26.93 -12.74 29.77
N ILE A 22 -26.73 -13.82 29.02
CA ILE A 22 -27.57 -14.72 28.17
C ILE A 22 -28.95 -14.20 27.77
N GLY A 23 -29.25 -14.30 26.46
CA GLY A 23 -30.59 -14.31 25.89
C GLY A 23 -30.60 -15.11 24.60
N ASP A 24 -31.14 -16.36 24.72
CA ASP A 24 -31.46 -17.28 23.63
C ASP A 24 -32.62 -16.76 22.78
N GLY A 25 -32.62 -17.13 21.52
CA GLY A 25 -33.74 -16.85 20.61
C GLY A 25 -33.66 -17.61 19.31
N ASP A 26 -34.13 -18.80 19.36
CA ASP A 26 -34.62 -19.78 18.40
C ASP A 26 -35.31 -19.26 17.12
N GLY A 27 -35.30 -20.14 16.10
CA GLY A 27 -36.31 -20.19 15.04
C GLY A 27 -35.73 -20.39 13.64
N ALA A 28 -35.49 -21.56 13.22
CA ALA A 28 -36.33 -22.59 12.56
C ALA A 28 -36.48 -22.43 11.04
N GLN A 29 -35.96 -23.48 10.35
CA GLN A 29 -36.64 -24.37 9.36
C GLN A 29 -37.02 -23.74 8.00
N ALA A 30 -36.71 -24.33 6.94
CA ALA A 30 -36.76 -25.58 6.22
C ALA A 30 -37.38 -25.35 4.84
N ALA A 31 -36.98 -25.96 3.78
CA ALA A 31 -37.43 -27.11 3.01
C ALA A 31 -36.87 -26.99 1.59
N ALA A 32 -36.12 -27.92 1.05
CA ALA A 32 -36.46 -29.17 0.40
C ALA A 32 -37.26 -29.03 -0.93
N GLY A 33 -36.65 -29.51 -2.01
CA GLY A 33 -37.30 -29.77 -3.30
C GLY A 33 -36.32 -30.16 -4.39
N GLY A 34 -36.05 -31.45 -4.57
CA GLY A 34 -35.60 -32.06 -5.84
C GLY A 34 -36.80 -32.77 -6.45
N PRO A 35 -36.66 -33.74 -7.38
CA PRO A 35 -35.68 -33.91 -8.47
C PRO A 35 -36.38 -34.01 -9.86
N GLY A 36 -35.63 -34.16 -10.95
CA GLY A 36 -36.21 -34.43 -12.28
C GLY A 36 -35.19 -35.04 -13.22
N ASP A 37 -35.34 -36.32 -13.41
CA ASP A 37 -34.69 -37.22 -14.33
C ASP A 37 -34.78 -36.82 -15.83
N GLY A 38 -33.86 -37.34 -16.62
CA GLY A 38 -33.97 -37.32 -18.06
C GLY A 38 -32.73 -37.86 -18.79
N ALA A 39 -32.55 -39.16 -18.73
CA ALA A 39 -31.58 -39.89 -19.55
C ALA A 39 -31.97 -39.88 -21.04
N GLN A 40 -31.01 -39.94 -21.95
CA GLN A 40 -30.97 -40.92 -23.04
C GLN A 40 -29.64 -40.97 -23.80
N ALA A 41 -29.31 -42.18 -24.19
CA ALA A 41 -28.05 -42.72 -24.63
C ALA A 41 -27.75 -42.59 -26.12
N ALA A 42 -26.48 -42.63 -26.43
CA ALA A 42 -25.63 -43.08 -27.52
C ALA A 42 -26.26 -43.76 -28.76
N PRO A 43 -25.51 -44.18 -29.87
CA PRO A 43 -24.06 -44.36 -30.04
C PRO A 43 -23.46 -43.96 -31.41
N GLY A 44 -22.15 -44.14 -31.56
CA GLY A 44 -21.51 -44.26 -32.87
C GLY A 44 -20.03 -43.84 -32.90
N GLY A 45 -19.09 -44.76 -32.80
CA GLY A 45 -17.67 -44.55 -33.09
C GLY A 45 -17.36 -44.94 -34.57
N PRO A 46 -16.12 -45.25 -34.96
CA PRO A 46 -14.79 -44.83 -34.49
C PRO A 46 -13.96 -44.20 -35.64
N GLY A 47 -12.85 -43.58 -35.34
CA GLY A 47 -11.91 -43.10 -36.36
C GLY A 47 -10.60 -42.58 -35.75
N ASP A 48 -9.57 -43.38 -35.92
CA ASP A 48 -8.16 -43.12 -35.66
C ASP A 48 -7.65 -41.76 -36.13
N ALA A 49 -6.84 -41.10 -35.35
CA ALA A 49 -5.52 -40.60 -35.74
C ALA A 49 -4.80 -39.92 -34.57
N ALA A 50 -3.80 -40.62 -34.06
CA ALA A 50 -2.79 -40.04 -33.16
C ALA A 50 -2.03 -38.93 -33.93
N GLN A 51 -2.14 -37.70 -33.48
CA GLN A 51 -1.16 -36.66 -33.80
C GLN A 51 -0.59 -36.11 -32.51
N SER A 52 0.66 -36.47 -32.28
CA SER A 52 1.54 -35.90 -31.25
C SER A 52 1.73 -34.41 -31.53
N SER A 53 1.03 -33.56 -30.78
CA SER A 53 1.37 -32.14 -30.72
C SER A 53 2.40 -31.92 -29.59
N SER A 54 3.63 -31.78 -30.01
CA SER A 54 4.71 -31.18 -29.18
C SER A 54 4.24 -29.83 -28.67
N GLY A 55 4.07 -29.73 -27.32
CA GLY A 55 3.76 -28.49 -26.66
C GLY A 55 4.91 -27.49 -26.79
N GLY A 56 4.85 -26.66 -27.81
CA GLY A 56 5.67 -25.46 -27.88
C GLY A 56 5.20 -24.49 -26.81
N ALA A 57 6.08 -24.21 -25.84
CA ALA A 57 5.86 -23.10 -24.92
C ALA A 57 5.64 -21.83 -25.75
N ALA A 58 4.47 -21.23 -25.66
CA ALA A 58 4.20 -19.97 -26.30
C ALA A 58 5.20 -18.94 -25.80
N ALA A 59 5.97 -18.35 -26.70
CA ALA A 59 6.82 -17.21 -26.39
C ALA A 59 5.94 -16.10 -25.82
N PRO A 60 6.42 -15.35 -24.80
CA PRO A 60 5.66 -14.24 -24.27
C PRO A 60 5.33 -13.27 -25.41
N ALA A 61 4.06 -12.88 -25.51
CA ALA A 61 3.59 -11.97 -26.53
C ALA A 61 4.46 -10.71 -26.54
N GLU A 62 5.09 -10.40 -27.67
CA GLU A 62 5.84 -9.14 -27.83
C GLU A 62 4.88 -7.98 -27.58
N ALA A 63 5.26 -7.12 -26.64
CA ALA A 63 4.53 -5.88 -26.40
C ALA A 63 4.44 -5.06 -27.69
N PRO A 64 3.31 -4.40 -27.97
CA PRO A 64 3.16 -3.60 -29.18
C PRO A 64 4.30 -2.60 -29.30
N ARG A 65 4.91 -2.53 -30.50
CA ARG A 65 6.17 -1.77 -30.75
C ARG A 65 6.15 -0.30 -30.29
N GLY A 66 4.96 0.29 -30.15
CA GLY A 66 4.78 1.65 -29.62
C GLY A 66 4.99 1.75 -28.11
N GLU A 67 4.56 0.74 -27.35
CA GLU A 67 4.74 0.67 -25.90
C GLU A 67 6.20 0.36 -25.52
N ALA A 68 6.85 -0.58 -26.22
CA ALA A 68 8.26 -0.86 -26.02
C ALA A 68 9.12 0.40 -26.16
N ARG A 69 8.90 1.21 -27.21
CA ARG A 69 9.62 2.48 -27.41
C ARG A 69 9.29 3.53 -26.34
N TYR A 70 8.09 3.51 -25.77
CA TYR A 70 7.73 4.41 -24.67
C TYR A 70 8.55 4.07 -23.43
N TYR A 71 8.66 2.79 -23.09
CA TYR A 71 9.39 2.31 -21.91
C TYR A 71 10.92 2.48 -22.06
N GLU A 72 11.47 2.35 -23.25
CA GLU A 72 12.89 2.54 -23.53
C GLU A 72 13.37 3.99 -23.35
N GLN A 73 12.49 4.97 -23.50
CA GLN A 73 12.83 6.41 -23.43
C GLN A 73 12.32 7.10 -22.16
N SER A 74 11.56 6.40 -21.32
CA SER A 74 10.98 6.94 -20.11
C SER A 74 11.66 6.41 -18.87
N PHE A 75 11.99 7.30 -17.96
CA PHE A 75 12.34 6.94 -16.59
C PHE A 75 11.07 6.49 -15.85
N ARG A 76 11.16 5.44 -15.01
CA ARG A 76 10.04 4.91 -14.25
C ARG A 76 10.35 4.82 -12.77
N LEU A 77 9.41 5.26 -11.94
CA LEU A 77 9.38 5.04 -10.50
C LEU A 77 8.29 4.03 -10.16
N VAL A 78 8.64 2.96 -9.49
CA VAL A 78 7.71 2.05 -8.82
C VAL A 78 7.60 2.50 -7.38
N LEU A 79 6.49 3.10 -7.01
CA LEU A 79 6.21 3.58 -5.66
C LEU A 79 5.52 2.46 -4.89
N TRP A 80 6.25 1.77 -4.04
CA TRP A 80 5.83 0.54 -3.37
C TRP A 80 5.51 0.82 -1.90
N ARG A 81 4.25 0.60 -1.50
CA ARG A 81 3.83 0.75 -0.11
C ARG A 81 4.35 -0.41 0.73
N HIS A 82 4.76 -0.12 1.98
CA HIS A 82 5.17 -1.14 2.95
C HIS A 82 4.09 -2.21 3.20
N GLY A 83 4.53 -3.39 3.66
CA GLY A 83 3.68 -4.51 4.04
C GLY A 83 2.80 -4.21 5.26
N GLN A 84 1.86 -5.11 5.54
CA GLN A 84 0.94 -4.99 6.66
C GLN A 84 1.70 -4.91 7.99
N THR A 85 1.18 -4.08 8.89
CA THR A 85 1.58 -3.98 10.29
C THR A 85 0.37 -4.24 11.18
N ARG A 86 0.58 -4.52 12.45
CA ARG A 86 -0.51 -4.65 13.43
C ARG A 86 -1.41 -3.41 13.45
N TRP A 87 -0.85 -2.20 13.34
CA TRP A 87 -1.65 -0.97 13.35
C TRP A 87 -2.48 -0.78 12.07
N ASN A 88 -2.08 -1.35 10.93
CA ASN A 88 -2.96 -1.41 9.77
C ASN A 88 -4.22 -2.25 10.06
N VAL A 89 -4.04 -3.42 10.70
CA VAL A 89 -5.16 -4.30 11.08
C VAL A 89 -6.08 -3.63 12.11
N GLU A 90 -5.51 -2.92 13.08
CA GLU A 90 -6.26 -2.22 14.13
C GLU A 90 -6.87 -0.89 13.64
N GLY A 91 -6.59 -0.45 12.41
CA GLY A 91 -7.04 0.85 11.88
C GLY A 91 -6.48 2.04 12.65
N ARG A 92 -5.25 1.93 13.16
CA ARG A 92 -4.57 3.01 13.90
C ARG A 92 -3.71 3.85 12.97
N PHE A 93 -3.73 5.16 13.18
CA PHE A 93 -2.87 6.10 12.48
C PHE A 93 -1.41 5.85 12.87
N GLN A 94 -0.57 5.42 11.91
CA GLN A 94 0.82 5.06 12.20
C GLN A 94 1.76 6.26 12.19
N GLY A 95 1.59 7.15 11.20
CA GLY A 95 2.50 8.27 11.02
C GLY A 95 3.96 7.82 10.94
N GLN A 96 4.82 8.46 11.73
CA GLN A 96 6.24 8.14 11.81
C GLN A 96 6.61 7.24 13.01
N SER A 97 5.62 6.77 13.78
CA SER A 97 5.83 5.69 14.76
C SER A 97 6.32 4.43 14.04
N ASP A 98 7.39 3.83 14.57
CA ASP A 98 8.06 2.73 13.88
C ASP A 98 7.50 1.36 14.30
N ILE A 99 6.33 1.04 13.77
CA ILE A 99 5.64 -0.22 13.97
C ILE A 99 6.17 -1.25 12.96
N PRO A 100 6.65 -2.44 13.41
CA PRO A 100 7.19 -3.45 12.51
C PRO A 100 6.12 -4.09 11.62
N LEU A 101 6.54 -4.73 10.54
CA LEU A 101 5.68 -5.62 9.77
C LEU A 101 5.18 -6.75 10.69
N ASP A 102 3.95 -7.20 10.45
CA ASP A 102 3.48 -8.48 10.97
C ASP A 102 3.83 -9.62 9.98
N GLU A 103 3.55 -10.85 10.37
CA GLU A 103 3.83 -12.03 9.53
C GLU A 103 3.15 -11.98 8.15
N VAL A 104 1.97 -11.35 8.06
CA VAL A 104 1.27 -11.16 6.79
C VAL A 104 2.04 -10.16 5.94
N GLY A 105 2.47 -9.04 6.53
CA GLY A 105 3.26 -8.01 5.86
C GLY A 105 4.60 -8.55 5.33
N GLU A 106 5.27 -9.41 6.08
CA GLU A 106 6.50 -10.07 5.64
C GLU A 106 6.25 -10.95 4.41
N ARG A 107 5.19 -11.78 4.43
CA ARG A 107 4.79 -12.61 3.28
C ARG A 107 4.37 -11.77 2.07
N GLN A 108 3.68 -10.66 2.29
CA GLN A 108 3.33 -9.70 1.23
C GLN A 108 4.59 -9.13 0.58
N ALA A 109 5.58 -8.71 1.39
CA ALA A 109 6.84 -8.17 0.91
C ALA A 109 7.63 -9.19 0.07
N GLU A 110 7.73 -10.44 0.53
CA GLU A 110 8.38 -11.53 -0.21
C GLU A 110 7.71 -11.79 -1.57
N ARG A 111 6.37 -11.83 -1.61
CA ARG A 111 5.62 -12.03 -2.85
C ARG A 111 5.81 -10.90 -3.83
N ALA A 112 5.66 -9.66 -3.37
CA ALA A 112 5.81 -8.47 -4.21
C ALA A 112 7.24 -8.31 -4.73
N ALA A 113 8.25 -8.59 -3.90
CA ALA A 113 9.65 -8.53 -4.28
C ALA A 113 9.98 -9.43 -5.48
N ARG A 114 9.40 -10.64 -5.57
CA ARG A 114 9.59 -11.55 -6.72
C ARG A 114 9.07 -10.96 -8.02
N LEU A 115 7.91 -10.29 -7.96
CA LEU A 115 7.34 -9.63 -9.14
C LEU A 115 8.18 -8.41 -9.54
N LEU A 116 8.56 -7.58 -8.56
CA LEU A 116 9.35 -6.37 -8.78
C LEU A 116 10.78 -6.66 -9.25
N ALA A 117 11.40 -7.77 -8.81
CA ALA A 117 12.69 -8.22 -9.29
C ALA A 117 12.68 -8.53 -10.81
N GLY A 118 11.55 -9.05 -11.32
CA GLY A 118 11.34 -9.29 -12.75
C GLY A 118 11.37 -8.01 -13.60
N LEU A 119 11.11 -6.85 -12.99
CA LEU A 119 11.22 -5.55 -13.66
C LEU A 119 12.66 -5.05 -13.81
N ARG A 120 13.64 -5.75 -13.22
CA ARG A 120 15.07 -5.43 -13.23
C ARG A 120 15.35 -3.98 -12.82
N PRO A 121 15.03 -3.60 -11.58
CA PRO A 121 15.28 -2.24 -11.10
C PRO A 121 16.78 -1.93 -11.12
N ALA A 122 17.11 -0.68 -11.42
CA ALA A 122 18.49 -0.18 -11.37
C ALA A 122 18.89 0.27 -9.95
N ALA A 123 17.93 0.61 -9.10
CA ALA A 123 18.16 1.04 -7.72
C ALA A 123 16.93 0.78 -6.86
N ILE A 124 17.15 0.71 -5.54
CA ILE A 124 16.14 0.64 -4.51
C ILE A 124 16.38 1.80 -3.54
N VAL A 125 15.39 2.66 -3.38
CA VAL A 125 15.40 3.76 -2.40
C VAL A 125 14.25 3.51 -1.43
N SER A 126 14.45 3.70 -0.14
CA SER A 126 13.42 3.44 0.88
C SER A 126 13.30 4.59 1.86
N SER A 127 12.10 4.81 2.38
CA SER A 127 11.94 5.45 3.68
C SER A 127 12.81 4.72 4.71
N ASP A 128 13.38 5.45 5.64
CA ASP A 128 14.22 4.88 6.71
C ASP A 128 13.41 4.26 7.87
N LEU A 129 12.06 4.32 7.83
CA LEU A 129 11.23 3.64 8.82
C LEU A 129 11.34 2.12 8.66
N GLY A 130 11.43 1.40 9.79
CA GLY A 130 11.72 -0.03 9.85
C GLY A 130 10.79 -0.88 8.98
N ARG A 131 9.48 -0.59 8.96
CA ARG A 131 8.51 -1.31 8.11
C ARG A 131 8.79 -1.15 6.60
N ALA A 132 9.26 0.01 6.16
CA ALA A 132 9.63 0.22 4.76
C ALA A 132 10.94 -0.49 4.42
N MET A 133 11.93 -0.42 5.30
CA MET A 133 13.20 -1.14 5.15
C MET A 133 13.00 -2.66 5.14
N ALA A 134 12.16 -3.20 6.04
CA ALA A 134 11.81 -4.61 6.07
C ALA A 134 11.09 -5.05 4.77
N THR A 135 10.25 -4.17 4.20
CA THR A 135 9.60 -4.41 2.91
C THR A 135 10.60 -4.42 1.75
N ALA A 136 11.60 -3.53 1.76
CA ALA A 136 12.63 -3.45 0.72
C ALA A 136 13.61 -4.64 0.74
N ALA A 137 13.86 -5.22 1.90
CA ALA A 137 14.91 -6.23 2.13
C ALA A 137 14.79 -7.47 1.22
N PRO A 138 13.61 -8.10 1.00
CA PRO A 138 13.49 -9.21 0.07
C PRO A 138 13.90 -8.85 -1.37
N LEU A 139 13.53 -7.66 -1.85
CA LEU A 139 13.90 -7.21 -3.18
C LEU A 139 15.41 -6.99 -3.30
N ALA A 140 16.02 -6.40 -2.28
CA ALA A 140 17.48 -6.24 -2.21
C ALA A 140 18.20 -7.58 -2.29
N ARG A 141 17.74 -8.60 -1.56
CA ARG A 141 18.29 -9.96 -1.63
C ARG A 141 18.17 -10.59 -3.03
N LEU A 142 17.02 -10.42 -3.69
CA LEU A 142 16.77 -11.00 -5.01
C LEU A 142 17.56 -10.32 -6.13
N THR A 143 17.84 -9.03 -6.00
CA THR A 143 18.48 -8.23 -7.05
C THR A 143 19.98 -7.99 -6.81
N GLY A 144 20.47 -8.22 -5.59
CA GLY A 144 21.82 -7.86 -5.17
C GLY A 144 22.06 -6.34 -5.00
N LEU A 145 20.98 -5.53 -5.08
CA LEU A 145 21.07 -4.09 -4.94
C LEU A 145 21.11 -3.67 -3.46
N THR A 146 21.88 -2.62 -3.17
CA THR A 146 21.85 -1.97 -1.86
C THR A 146 20.64 -1.04 -1.76
N VAL A 147 19.95 -1.07 -0.61
CA VAL A 147 18.88 -0.12 -0.30
C VAL A 147 19.51 1.17 0.20
N THR A 148 19.24 2.29 -0.47
CA THR A 148 19.54 3.63 0.04
C THR A 148 18.33 4.22 0.74
N THR A 149 18.52 5.07 1.76
CA THR A 149 17.42 5.65 2.52
C THR A 149 17.28 7.15 2.26
N ASP A 150 16.02 7.63 2.28
CA ASP A 150 15.68 9.04 2.23
C ASP A 150 14.55 9.32 3.24
N LYS A 151 14.82 10.22 4.20
CA LYS A 151 13.86 10.60 5.24
C LYS A 151 12.64 11.35 4.70
N ASP A 152 12.79 12.03 3.56
CA ASP A 152 11.68 12.71 2.92
C ASP A 152 10.63 11.73 2.34
N LEU A 153 10.93 10.42 2.31
CA LEU A 153 9.99 9.36 1.95
C LEU A 153 9.20 8.80 3.13
N ARG A 154 9.40 9.30 4.37
CA ARG A 154 8.62 8.89 5.54
C ARG A 154 7.14 9.17 5.34
N GLU A 155 6.31 8.43 6.08
CA GLU A 155 4.88 8.69 6.17
C GLU A 155 4.59 10.09 6.74
N ARG A 156 3.37 10.55 6.56
CA ARG A 156 2.86 11.76 7.19
C ARG A 156 3.05 11.68 8.70
N TYR A 157 3.74 12.65 9.28
CA TYR A 157 3.83 12.76 10.72
C TYR A 157 2.44 13.08 11.30
N GLY A 158 1.94 12.17 12.13
CA GLY A 158 0.58 12.23 12.66
C GLY A 158 0.46 13.01 13.95
N GLY A 159 1.58 13.48 14.54
CA GLY A 159 1.54 14.22 15.81
C GLY A 159 0.72 13.47 16.86
N LEU A 160 -0.30 14.13 17.42
CA LEU A 160 -1.14 13.54 18.48
C LEU A 160 -2.13 12.46 17.98
N TRP A 161 -2.22 12.22 16.68
CA TRP A 161 -3.08 11.15 16.15
C TRP A 161 -2.37 9.79 16.12
N GLU A 162 -1.04 9.75 16.22
CA GLU A 162 -0.31 8.48 16.14
C GLU A 162 -0.76 7.51 17.24
N GLY A 163 -1.11 6.28 16.84
CA GLY A 163 -1.65 5.24 17.69
C GLY A 163 -3.16 5.29 17.92
N LEU A 164 -3.86 6.34 17.48
CA LEU A 164 -5.31 6.44 17.60
C LEU A 164 -6.01 5.84 16.37
N THR A 165 -7.20 5.28 16.59
CA THR A 165 -8.14 4.91 15.52
C THR A 165 -8.87 6.15 15.01
N ASP A 166 -9.48 6.07 13.81
CA ASP A 166 -10.30 7.16 13.25
C ASP A 166 -11.43 7.60 14.21
N SER A 167 -12.08 6.63 14.87
CA SER A 167 -13.13 6.93 15.86
C SER A 167 -12.59 7.69 17.08
N GLU A 168 -11.41 7.32 17.57
CA GLU A 168 -10.76 8.02 18.68
C GLU A 168 -10.29 9.42 18.28
N ILE A 169 -9.77 9.59 17.06
CA ILE A 169 -9.38 10.88 16.50
C ILE A 169 -10.60 11.78 16.39
N ARG A 170 -11.67 11.31 15.77
CA ARG A 170 -12.92 12.08 15.60
C ARG A 170 -13.54 12.52 16.93
N THR A 171 -13.41 11.69 17.96
CA THR A 171 -13.94 12.01 19.28
C THR A 171 -13.06 13.03 20.03
N ARG A 172 -11.74 12.90 19.92
CA ARG A 172 -10.78 13.74 20.69
C ARG A 172 -10.41 15.04 20.00
N TYR A 173 -10.45 15.03 18.64
CA TYR A 173 -9.97 16.12 17.79
C TYR A 173 -10.96 16.38 16.63
N PRO A 174 -12.25 16.70 16.93
CA PRO A 174 -13.28 16.83 15.91
C PRO A 174 -13.01 17.93 14.88
N ASP A 175 -12.45 19.06 15.31
CA ASP A 175 -12.19 20.20 14.42
C ASP A 175 -10.99 19.91 13.50
N GLU A 176 -9.93 19.35 14.03
CA GLU A 176 -8.74 18.96 13.25
C GLU A 176 -9.06 17.78 12.33
N HIS A 177 -9.92 16.85 12.75
CA HIS A 177 -10.39 15.76 11.91
C HIS A 177 -11.21 16.28 10.72
N ALA A 178 -12.06 17.30 10.91
CA ALA A 178 -12.89 17.87 9.85
C ALA A 178 -12.03 18.46 8.69
N VAL A 179 -10.86 19.02 9.01
CA VAL A 179 -9.91 19.56 8.03
C VAL A 179 -8.73 18.63 7.76
N TRP A 180 -8.75 17.43 8.34
CA TRP A 180 -7.72 16.40 8.21
C TRP A 180 -6.30 16.92 8.47
N LEU A 181 -6.11 17.68 9.57
CA LEU A 181 -4.85 18.26 9.99
C LEU A 181 -4.49 17.83 11.42
N PRO A 182 -3.58 16.86 11.62
CA PRO A 182 -3.22 16.39 12.96
C PRO A 182 -2.59 17.50 13.79
N PRO A 183 -2.99 17.66 15.09
CA PRO A 183 -2.30 18.56 16.00
C PRO A 183 -0.82 18.19 16.13
N ALA A 184 0.06 19.15 15.98
CA ALA A 184 1.51 18.98 15.94
C ALA A 184 2.02 18.01 14.82
N GLY A 185 1.18 17.70 13.83
CA GLY A 185 1.53 16.86 12.69
C GLY A 185 1.75 17.64 11.41
N GLU A 186 1.93 16.91 10.29
CA GLU A 186 2.14 17.50 8.95
C GLU A 186 0.81 17.74 8.23
N SER A 187 0.75 18.80 7.44
CA SER A 187 -0.30 19.00 6.44
C SER A 187 -0.09 18.08 5.22
N SER A 188 -1.16 17.83 4.46
CA SER A 188 -1.05 17.10 3.19
C SER A 188 -0.09 17.79 2.21
N ALA A 189 -0.10 19.12 2.16
CA ALA A 189 0.80 19.91 1.32
C ALA A 189 2.27 19.71 1.72
N ALA A 190 2.60 19.75 3.01
CA ALA A 190 3.97 19.53 3.48
C ALA A 190 4.50 18.15 3.10
N VAL A 191 3.67 17.11 3.24
CA VAL A 191 4.03 15.73 2.82
C VAL A 191 4.22 15.65 1.31
N ALA A 192 3.29 16.22 0.52
CA ALA A 192 3.38 16.25 -0.93
C ALA A 192 4.67 16.95 -1.42
N ASP A 193 5.03 18.07 -0.78
CA ASP A 193 6.22 18.84 -1.12
C ASP A 193 7.50 18.06 -0.84
N ARG A 194 7.71 17.54 0.39
CA ARG A 194 8.93 16.80 0.72
C ARG A 194 9.06 15.49 -0.04
N ALA A 195 7.99 14.68 -0.08
CA ALA A 195 8.04 13.40 -0.77
C ALA A 195 8.11 13.58 -2.30
N GLY A 196 7.40 14.56 -2.86
CA GLY A 196 7.51 14.91 -4.27
C GLY A 196 8.91 15.38 -4.65
N ALA A 197 9.54 16.23 -3.83
CA ALA A 197 10.92 16.67 -4.03
C ALA A 197 11.92 15.49 -3.95
N ALA A 198 11.70 14.53 -3.04
CA ALA A 198 12.52 13.31 -2.97
C ALA A 198 12.42 12.51 -4.28
N LEU A 199 11.22 12.28 -4.80
CA LEU A 199 11.01 11.56 -6.07
C LEU A 199 11.66 12.29 -7.26
N GLU A 200 11.60 13.63 -7.30
CA GLU A 200 12.29 14.41 -8.33
C GLU A 200 13.82 14.30 -8.22
N ARG A 201 14.39 14.32 -7.01
CA ARG A 201 15.85 14.11 -6.80
C ARG A 201 16.27 12.73 -7.29
N ILE A 202 15.50 11.69 -6.94
CA ILE A 202 15.75 10.32 -7.39
C ILE A 202 15.74 10.26 -8.92
N ALA A 203 14.72 10.84 -9.54
CA ALA A 203 14.57 10.84 -10.99
C ALA A 203 15.70 11.62 -11.70
N ALA A 204 16.17 12.72 -11.11
CA ALA A 204 17.25 13.53 -11.68
C ALA A 204 18.60 12.81 -11.68
N GLY A 205 18.82 11.89 -10.74
CA GLY A 205 20.07 11.11 -10.64
C GLY A 205 20.14 9.88 -11.56
N MET A 206 19.10 9.58 -12.34
CA MET A 206 18.99 8.31 -13.07
C MET A 206 19.02 8.50 -14.60
N ALA A 207 19.61 7.52 -15.28
CA ALA A 207 19.66 7.52 -16.74
C ALA A 207 18.27 7.27 -17.37
N PRO A 208 18.01 7.78 -18.59
CA PRO A 208 16.80 7.44 -19.35
C PRO A 208 16.63 5.92 -19.51
N GLY A 209 15.39 5.44 -19.50
CA GLY A 209 15.08 4.01 -19.63
C GLY A 209 15.21 3.19 -18.34
N THR A 210 15.74 3.79 -17.25
CA THR A 210 15.87 3.08 -15.98
C THR A 210 14.56 3.00 -15.20
N LEU A 211 14.47 1.99 -14.33
CA LEU A 211 13.39 1.82 -13.36
C LEU A 211 14.00 1.81 -11.96
N VAL A 212 13.43 2.60 -11.06
CA VAL A 212 13.79 2.63 -9.63
C VAL A 212 12.60 2.22 -8.80
N VAL A 213 12.82 1.34 -7.83
CA VAL A 213 11.82 1.01 -6.81
C VAL A 213 12.02 1.92 -5.61
N VAL A 214 10.95 2.63 -5.24
CA VAL A 214 10.89 3.51 -4.08
C VAL A 214 9.91 2.93 -3.07
N VAL A 215 10.41 2.52 -1.90
CA VAL A 215 9.58 1.94 -0.84
C VAL A 215 9.20 3.02 0.16
N SER A 216 7.88 3.21 0.35
CA SER A 216 7.35 4.29 1.18
C SER A 216 5.99 3.88 1.78
N HIS A 217 5.09 4.83 1.99
CA HIS A 217 3.89 4.70 2.78
C HIS A 217 2.66 5.21 2.03
N GLY A 218 1.47 4.94 2.57
CA GLY A 218 0.21 5.23 1.91
C GLY A 218 0.01 6.68 1.53
N ALA A 219 0.01 7.59 2.51
CA ALA A 219 -0.22 9.02 2.26
C ALA A 219 0.96 9.64 1.50
N ALA A 220 2.19 9.32 1.87
CA ALA A 220 3.38 9.87 1.21
C ALA A 220 3.40 9.55 -0.29
N ILE A 221 3.14 8.30 -0.69
CA ILE A 221 3.09 7.91 -2.11
C ILE A 221 1.96 8.64 -2.83
N ARG A 222 0.75 8.62 -2.27
CA ARG A 222 -0.44 9.20 -2.88
C ARG A 222 -0.30 10.70 -3.12
N LEU A 223 0.10 11.44 -2.09
CA LEU A 223 0.23 12.88 -2.13
C LEU A 223 1.38 13.30 -3.06
N ALA A 224 2.53 12.62 -3.00
CA ALA A 224 3.64 12.89 -3.92
C ALA A 224 3.26 12.60 -5.37
N ALA A 225 2.55 11.49 -5.63
CA ALA A 225 2.09 11.17 -6.98
C ALA A 225 1.11 12.22 -7.51
N ALA A 226 0.10 12.63 -6.73
CA ALA A 226 -0.86 13.65 -7.12
C ALA A 226 -0.17 14.97 -7.46
N ARG A 227 0.79 15.42 -6.63
CA ARG A 227 1.59 16.61 -6.85
C ARG A 227 2.43 16.52 -8.14
N LEU A 228 3.13 15.42 -8.37
CA LEU A 228 3.95 15.21 -9.58
C LEU A 228 3.11 15.16 -10.85
N LEU A 229 1.89 14.64 -10.77
CA LEU A 229 0.92 14.63 -11.86
C LEU A 229 0.34 16.03 -12.14
N GLY A 230 0.58 17.01 -11.27
CA GLY A 230 0.09 18.38 -11.40
C GLY A 230 -1.37 18.54 -11.01
N PHE A 231 -1.91 17.66 -10.16
CA PHE A 231 -3.27 17.82 -9.64
C PHE A 231 -3.31 19.01 -8.69
N PRO A 232 -4.35 19.85 -8.77
CA PRO A 232 -4.62 20.86 -7.75
C PRO A 232 -4.94 20.17 -6.42
N GLU A 233 -4.71 20.86 -5.31
CA GLU A 233 -4.73 20.27 -3.96
C GLU A 233 -6.09 19.66 -3.57
N ASP A 234 -7.18 20.30 -4.00
CA ASP A 234 -8.56 19.83 -3.82
C ASP A 234 -8.88 18.51 -4.56
N LEU A 235 -8.05 18.12 -5.54
CA LEU A 235 -8.17 16.87 -6.28
C LEU A 235 -7.20 15.78 -5.83
N TRP A 236 -6.34 16.00 -4.83
CA TRP A 236 -5.40 14.97 -4.37
C TRP A 236 -6.09 13.72 -3.83
N GLY A 237 -7.31 13.87 -3.29
CA GLY A 237 -8.15 12.74 -2.88
C GLY A 237 -8.63 11.84 -4.03
N ALA A 238 -8.52 12.29 -5.28
CA ALA A 238 -8.87 11.48 -6.46
C ALA A 238 -7.88 10.33 -6.70
N VAL A 239 -6.65 10.44 -6.20
CA VAL A 239 -5.72 9.30 -6.16
C VAL A 239 -6.11 8.43 -4.97
N GLY A 240 -6.69 7.27 -5.23
CA GLY A 240 -7.16 6.34 -4.20
C GLY A 240 -6.03 5.79 -3.32
N PRO A 241 -6.36 5.16 -2.18
CA PRO A 241 -5.38 4.54 -1.30
C PRO A 241 -4.73 3.31 -1.95
N LEU A 242 -3.49 3.01 -1.56
CA LEU A 242 -2.79 1.79 -1.93
C LEU A 242 -3.00 0.71 -0.85
N ALA A 243 -3.22 -0.54 -1.26
CA ALA A 243 -3.14 -1.69 -0.37
C ALA A 243 -1.70 -1.92 0.13
N ASN A 244 -1.54 -2.62 1.24
CA ASN A 244 -0.21 -3.01 1.72
C ASN A 244 0.52 -3.83 0.65
N CYS A 245 1.79 -3.54 0.43
CA CYS A 245 2.62 -4.10 -0.64
C CYS A 245 2.12 -3.89 -2.08
N ALA A 246 1.09 -3.07 -2.30
CA ALA A 246 0.75 -2.59 -3.64
C ALA A 246 1.71 -1.48 -4.09
N TRP A 247 1.75 -1.24 -5.38
CA TRP A 247 2.56 -0.18 -5.96
C TRP A 247 1.82 0.63 -7.01
N SER A 248 2.32 1.84 -7.23
CA SER A 248 1.99 2.67 -8.37
C SER A 248 3.22 2.85 -9.24
N ILE A 249 3.03 2.95 -10.55
CA ILE A 249 4.11 3.23 -11.49
C ILE A 249 3.92 4.61 -12.09
N LEU A 250 4.89 5.49 -11.84
CA LEU A 250 5.00 6.77 -12.50
C LEU A 250 6.05 6.69 -13.61
N GLY A 251 5.67 7.11 -14.81
CA GLY A 251 6.60 7.27 -15.93
C GLY A 251 6.89 8.74 -16.17
N ARG A 252 8.18 9.09 -16.41
CA ARG A 252 8.57 10.45 -16.77
C ARG A 252 9.13 10.46 -18.19
N ARG A 253 8.49 11.25 -19.08
CA ARG A 253 8.99 11.51 -20.44
C ARG A 253 9.14 12.99 -20.65
N ARG A 254 10.32 13.42 -21.03
CA ARG A 254 10.69 14.84 -21.06
C ARG A 254 10.51 15.45 -19.65
N SER A 255 9.64 16.44 -19.46
CA SER A 255 9.37 17.09 -18.17
C SER A 255 8.02 16.72 -17.56
N ARG A 256 7.29 15.72 -18.12
CA ARG A 256 5.93 15.39 -17.66
C ARG A 256 5.87 14.01 -17.04
N TRP A 257 5.26 13.94 -15.85
CA TRP A 257 4.89 12.70 -15.18
C TRP A 257 3.56 12.15 -15.69
N ARG A 258 3.42 10.85 -15.67
CA ARG A 258 2.20 10.10 -16.00
C ARG A 258 2.04 8.95 -15.04
N LEU A 259 0.84 8.73 -14.56
CA LEU A 259 0.47 7.52 -13.83
C LEU A 259 0.26 6.41 -14.87
N LEU A 260 1.06 5.35 -14.79
CA LEU A 260 0.98 4.19 -15.68
C LEU A 260 0.17 3.06 -15.05
N GLU A 261 0.34 2.85 -13.74
CA GLU A 261 -0.39 1.88 -12.95
C GLU A 261 -0.67 2.45 -11.56
N HIS A 262 -1.77 2.03 -10.95
CA HIS A 262 -2.12 2.40 -9.59
C HIS A 262 -2.69 1.21 -8.84
N ASN A 263 -2.25 1.04 -7.58
CA ASN A 263 -2.67 -0.06 -6.69
C ASN A 263 -2.49 -1.44 -7.31
N ALA A 264 -1.38 -1.66 -8.02
CA ALA A 264 -1.06 -2.89 -8.73
C ALA A 264 -0.38 -3.93 -7.82
N GLY A 265 -0.33 -5.18 -8.29
CA GLY A 265 0.46 -6.27 -7.70
C GLY A 265 -0.19 -7.01 -6.56
N THR A 266 -1.42 -6.67 -6.18
CA THR A 266 -2.20 -7.37 -5.16
C THR A 266 -3.45 -8.00 -5.75
N LEU A 267 -3.87 -9.15 -5.20
CA LEU A 267 -5.25 -9.59 -5.36
C LEU A 267 -6.16 -8.54 -4.70
N PRO A 268 -7.45 -8.44 -5.07
CA PRO A 268 -8.37 -7.52 -4.42
C PRO A 268 -8.55 -7.94 -2.95
N GLU A 269 -7.67 -7.44 -2.10
CA GLU A 269 -7.79 -7.50 -0.65
C GLU A 269 -8.36 -6.16 -0.15
N PRO A 270 -9.07 -6.13 0.98
CA PRO A 270 -9.48 -4.87 1.59
C PRO A 270 -8.27 -3.95 1.78
N VAL A 271 -8.40 -2.71 1.38
CA VAL A 271 -7.33 -1.73 1.61
C VAL A 271 -7.36 -1.36 3.09
N LEU A 272 -6.36 -1.83 3.82
CA LEU A 272 -6.11 -1.39 5.19
C LEU A 272 -5.35 -0.06 5.11
N SER A 273 -6.08 1.03 5.14
CA SER A 273 -5.54 2.38 5.05
C SER A 273 -6.02 3.20 6.23
N ASP A 274 -5.10 3.92 6.84
CA ASP A 274 -5.32 4.99 7.78
C ASP A 274 -5.59 6.35 7.07
N ASP A 275 -5.50 6.34 5.73
CA ASP A 275 -5.76 7.50 4.87
C ASP A 275 -7.22 7.49 4.39
N ARG A 276 -8.08 8.21 5.05
CA ARG A 276 -9.45 8.48 4.60
C ARG A 276 -9.63 9.91 4.16
#